data_0183f467a50aa9703b46d44295bac0f6
#
_entry.id   0183f467a50aa9703b46d44295bac0f6
#
_cell.length_a   1.000
_cell.length_b   1.000
_cell.length_c   1.000
_cell.angle_alpha   90.00
_cell.angle_beta   90.00
_cell.angle_gamma   90.00
#
_symmetry.space_group_name_H-M   'P 1'
#
loop_
_entity.id
_entity.type
_entity.pdbx_description
1 polymer ?
#
loop_
_entity_poly.entity_id
_entity_poly.type
_entity_poly.pdbx_seq_one_letter_code
_entity_poly.pdbx_strand_id
1 'polypeptide(L)'
;ISAGIEKFVKIAMPLLLIMSLFLAIYVLTIKTDASSAILGLNFLWNPDLSYLSQPKVWIAAAGQVFFTLSLGFGAIVTYASFIKNDEDIALSGLTSATLNEIIEVVFGGSIVIPAAVAFLGISGAVLIANSGAFSIGFISMPAIFDGLPYGNILCFIWFFLLFVAGITSSIGIIQPAITFFNEELNFSRIK
;
A
#
# COMPACT_ATOMS: atom_id res chain seq x y z
N ILE A 1 15.32 -15.45 9.43
CA ILE A 1 13.86 -15.24 9.51
C ILE A 1 13.24 -16.58 9.86
N SER A 2 12.31 -16.62 10.83
CA SER A 2 11.69 -17.89 11.22
C SER A 2 10.84 -18.44 10.07
N ALA A 3 10.87 -19.78 9.88
CA ALA A 3 10.08 -20.47 8.86
C ALA A 3 8.57 -20.15 8.93
N GLY A 4 8.09 -19.73 10.10
CA GLY A 4 6.70 -19.30 10.29
C GLY A 4 6.36 -17.98 9.59
N ILE A 5 7.24 -16.98 9.67
CA ILE A 5 7.05 -15.68 8.99
C ILE A 5 7.04 -15.88 7.48
N GLU A 6 8.00 -16.64 6.95
CA GLU A 6 8.07 -16.93 5.52
C GLU A 6 6.81 -17.64 5.01
N LYS A 7 6.33 -18.65 5.75
CA LYS A 7 5.11 -19.38 5.41
C LYS A 7 3.87 -18.47 5.44
N PHE A 8 3.78 -17.58 6.43
CA PHE A 8 2.69 -16.62 6.53
C PHE A 8 2.70 -15.66 5.33
N VAL A 9 3.84 -15.06 5.01
CA VAL A 9 3.97 -14.10 3.91
C VAL A 9 3.69 -14.75 2.55
N LYS A 10 4.10 -15.99 2.32
CA LYS A 10 3.80 -16.75 1.10
C LYS A 10 2.29 -16.91 0.82
N ILE A 11 1.47 -16.89 1.86
CA ILE A 11 0.00 -16.96 1.73
C ILE A 11 -0.60 -15.55 1.74
N ALA A 12 -0.15 -14.69 2.64
CA ALA A 12 -0.70 -13.36 2.83
C ALA A 12 -0.52 -12.46 1.61
N MET A 13 0.64 -12.49 0.94
CA MET A 13 0.91 -11.63 -0.21
C MET A 13 0.05 -11.96 -1.44
N PRO A 14 -0.08 -13.21 -1.90
CA PRO A 14 -1.02 -13.54 -2.98
C PRO A 14 -2.48 -13.19 -2.62
N LEU A 15 -2.90 -13.43 -1.39
CA LEU A 15 -4.24 -13.09 -0.93
C LEU A 15 -4.49 -11.57 -1.00
N LEU A 16 -3.54 -10.77 -0.55
CA LEU A 16 -3.59 -9.31 -0.62
C LEU A 16 -3.71 -8.85 -2.09
N LEU A 17 -2.91 -9.41 -2.99
CA LEU A 17 -2.99 -9.09 -4.43
C LEU A 17 -4.35 -9.43 -5.04
N ILE A 18 -4.90 -10.61 -4.73
CA ILE A 18 -6.22 -11.02 -5.24
C ILE A 18 -7.31 -10.09 -4.71
N MET A 19 -7.28 -9.76 -3.42
CA MET A 19 -8.27 -8.88 -2.81
C MET A 19 -8.18 -7.44 -3.35
N SER A 20 -6.99 -6.90 -3.51
CA SER A 20 -6.79 -5.55 -4.07
C SER A 20 -7.21 -5.49 -5.54
N LEU A 21 -6.88 -6.51 -6.34
CA LEU A 21 -7.33 -6.61 -7.72
C LEU A 21 -8.87 -6.71 -7.81
N PHE A 22 -9.49 -7.52 -6.97
CA PHE A 22 -10.95 -7.63 -6.91
C PHE A 22 -11.60 -6.29 -6.59
N LEU A 23 -11.12 -5.57 -5.56
CA LEU A 23 -11.63 -4.26 -5.20
C LEU A 23 -11.42 -3.23 -6.31
N ALA A 24 -10.25 -3.22 -6.95
CA ALA A 24 -9.97 -2.31 -8.06
C ALA A 24 -10.94 -2.53 -9.23
N ILE A 25 -11.15 -3.78 -9.64
CA ILE A 25 -12.11 -4.12 -10.70
C ILE A 25 -13.54 -3.73 -10.29
N TYR A 26 -13.95 -4.06 -9.07
CA TYR A 26 -15.28 -3.73 -8.58
C TYR A 26 -15.53 -2.21 -8.57
N VAL A 27 -14.58 -1.43 -8.04
CA VAL A 27 -14.67 0.03 -7.98
C VAL A 27 -14.84 0.64 -9.37
N LEU A 28 -14.18 0.12 -10.39
CA LEU A 28 -14.30 0.63 -11.76
C LEU A 28 -15.70 0.42 -12.37
N THR A 29 -16.51 -0.47 -11.80
CA THR A 29 -17.91 -0.63 -12.22
C THR A 29 -18.86 0.40 -11.63
N ILE A 30 -18.41 1.18 -10.65
CA ILE A 30 -19.25 2.13 -9.93
C ILE A 30 -19.61 3.33 -10.83
N LYS A 31 -20.90 3.60 -10.89
CA LYS A 31 -21.47 4.84 -11.46
C LYS A 31 -22.49 5.38 -10.49
N THR A 32 -22.39 6.65 -10.16
CA THR A 32 -23.35 7.35 -9.32
C THR A 32 -23.90 8.57 -10.07
N ASP A 33 -24.91 9.22 -9.50
CA ASP A 33 -25.43 10.47 -10.06
C ASP A 33 -24.40 11.61 -10.02
N ALA A 34 -23.43 11.54 -9.11
CA ALA A 34 -22.38 12.54 -8.99
C ALA A 34 -21.29 12.39 -10.06
N SER A 35 -20.87 11.16 -10.37
CA SER A 35 -19.77 10.90 -11.30
C SER A 35 -19.59 9.39 -11.57
N SER A 36 -18.51 9.04 -12.26
CA SER A 36 -18.12 7.64 -12.50
C SER A 36 -16.69 7.37 -12.03
N ALA A 37 -16.44 6.15 -11.61
CA ALA A 37 -15.08 5.72 -11.22
C ALA A 37 -14.08 5.82 -12.38
N ILE A 38 -14.53 5.67 -13.62
CA ILE A 38 -13.68 5.81 -14.81
C ILE A 38 -13.13 7.25 -14.93
N LEU A 39 -13.92 8.28 -14.56
CA LEU A 39 -13.41 9.64 -14.50
C LEU A 39 -12.31 9.79 -13.45
N GLY A 40 -12.45 9.11 -12.31
CA GLY A 40 -11.40 9.06 -11.28
C GLY A 40 -10.14 8.34 -11.74
N LEU A 41 -10.28 7.27 -12.51
CA LEU A 41 -9.14 6.60 -13.12
C LEU A 41 -8.42 7.50 -14.12
N ASN A 42 -9.18 8.23 -14.95
CA ASN A 42 -8.61 9.24 -15.86
C ASN A 42 -7.92 10.37 -15.09
N PHE A 43 -8.48 10.82 -13.98
CA PHE A 43 -7.85 11.83 -13.13
C PHE A 43 -6.50 11.35 -12.56
N LEU A 44 -6.41 10.07 -12.17
CA LEU A 44 -5.17 9.47 -11.68
C LEU A 44 -4.09 9.34 -12.77
N TRP A 45 -4.46 8.88 -13.97
CA TRP A 45 -3.52 8.50 -15.02
C TRP A 45 -3.32 9.55 -16.12
N ASN A 46 -3.94 10.71 -15.98
CA ASN A 46 -3.73 11.86 -16.88
C ASN A 46 -3.10 13.04 -16.11
N PRO A 47 -1.83 12.95 -15.75
CA PRO A 47 -1.16 13.94 -14.91
C PRO A 47 -0.96 15.27 -15.65
N ASP A 48 -1.10 16.35 -14.92
CA ASP A 48 -0.69 17.68 -15.39
C ASP A 48 0.82 17.84 -15.24
N LEU A 49 1.54 17.71 -16.35
CA LEU A 49 3.00 17.76 -16.37
C LEU A 49 3.56 19.15 -16.02
N SER A 50 2.74 20.20 -15.98
CA SER A 50 3.19 21.54 -15.56
C SER A 50 3.68 21.57 -14.11
N TYR A 51 3.15 20.68 -13.26
CA TYR A 51 3.58 20.53 -11.87
C TYR A 51 5.02 20.02 -11.71
N LEU A 52 5.61 19.40 -12.73
CA LEU A 52 7.01 18.95 -12.68
C LEU A 52 8.02 20.09 -12.55
N SER A 53 7.62 21.33 -12.88
CA SER A 53 8.44 22.52 -12.64
C SER A 53 8.50 22.96 -11.18
N GLN A 54 7.66 22.39 -10.31
CA GLN A 54 7.57 22.76 -8.91
C GLN A 54 8.45 21.84 -8.04
N PRO A 55 9.47 22.38 -7.31
CA PRO A 55 10.32 21.57 -6.44
C PRO A 55 9.54 20.79 -5.36
N LYS A 56 8.41 21.33 -4.92
CA LYS A 56 7.53 20.68 -3.92
C LYS A 56 7.05 19.30 -4.38
N VAL A 57 6.77 19.12 -5.67
CA VAL A 57 6.31 17.84 -6.23
C VAL A 57 7.40 16.78 -6.12
N TRP A 58 8.63 17.15 -6.45
CA TRP A 58 9.78 16.24 -6.36
C TRP A 58 10.11 15.84 -4.91
N ILE A 59 10.03 16.81 -3.98
CA ILE A 59 10.22 16.53 -2.55
C ILE A 59 9.14 15.58 -2.03
N ALA A 60 7.88 15.81 -2.40
CA ALA A 60 6.78 14.94 -2.00
C ALA A 60 6.92 13.54 -2.58
N ALA A 61 7.27 13.42 -3.87
CA ALA A 61 7.50 12.14 -4.53
C ALA A 61 8.67 11.38 -3.89
N ALA A 62 9.80 12.04 -3.66
CA ALA A 62 10.94 11.44 -2.98
C ALA A 62 10.56 10.96 -1.57
N GLY A 63 9.85 11.78 -0.80
CA GLY A 63 9.36 11.41 0.54
C GLY A 63 8.47 10.17 0.50
N GLN A 64 7.58 10.06 -0.48
CA GLN A 64 6.73 8.89 -0.65
C GLN A 64 7.55 7.63 -0.99
N VAL A 65 8.50 7.71 -1.90
CA VAL A 65 9.39 6.60 -2.24
C VAL A 65 10.20 6.13 -1.03
N PHE A 66 10.76 7.06 -0.25
CA PHE A 66 11.48 6.73 0.99
C PHE A 66 10.58 6.02 2.02
N PHE A 67 9.35 6.47 2.14
CA PHE A 67 8.39 5.89 3.08
C PHE A 67 7.95 4.50 2.63
N THR A 68 7.51 4.35 1.39
CA THR A 68 6.93 3.10 0.89
C THR A 68 7.95 1.97 0.79
N LEU A 69 9.19 2.28 0.43
CA LEU A 69 10.29 1.31 0.42
C LEU A 69 10.96 1.12 1.80
N SER A 70 10.41 1.76 2.85
CA SER A 70 10.96 1.68 4.21
C SER A 70 12.45 2.06 4.31
N LEU A 71 12.90 2.99 3.46
CA LEU A 71 14.25 3.52 3.51
C LEU A 71 14.42 4.40 4.76
N GLY A 72 15.47 4.20 5.51
CA GLY A 72 15.75 4.96 6.73
C GLY A 72 15.23 4.33 8.03
N PHE A 73 14.35 3.32 7.97
CA PHE A 73 13.90 2.58 9.15
C PHE A 73 14.83 1.41 9.55
N GLY A 74 15.91 1.18 8.81
CA GLY A 74 16.81 0.06 9.03
C GLY A 74 16.30 -1.30 8.51
N ALA A 75 15.04 -1.39 8.09
CA ALA A 75 14.44 -2.64 7.65
C ALA A 75 15.16 -3.24 6.43
N ILE A 76 15.41 -2.45 5.39
CA ILE A 76 16.10 -2.93 4.18
C ILE A 76 17.53 -3.40 4.49
N VAL A 77 18.28 -2.67 5.31
CA VAL A 77 19.64 -3.04 5.72
C VAL A 77 19.61 -4.36 6.48
N THR A 78 18.67 -4.52 7.40
CA THR A 78 18.48 -5.76 8.15
C THR A 78 18.10 -6.93 7.23
N TYR A 79 17.19 -6.74 6.29
CA TYR A 79 16.84 -7.79 5.34
C TYR A 79 18.00 -8.14 4.42
N ALA A 80 18.77 -7.14 3.96
CA ALA A 80 19.96 -7.35 3.15
C ALA A 80 21.02 -8.21 3.87
N SER A 81 21.14 -8.11 5.20
CA SER A 81 22.07 -8.96 5.96
C SER A 81 21.72 -10.45 5.97
N PHE A 82 20.48 -10.81 5.59
CA PHE A 82 20.04 -12.21 5.49
C PHE A 82 20.14 -12.79 4.07
N ILE A 83 20.52 -11.98 3.08
CA ILE A 83 20.70 -12.43 1.70
C ILE A 83 21.94 -13.33 1.61
N LYS A 84 21.83 -14.43 0.89
CA LYS A 84 22.94 -15.34 0.67
C LYS A 84 23.89 -14.81 -0.39
N ASN A 85 25.15 -15.24 -0.34
CA ASN A 85 26.22 -14.76 -1.26
C ASN A 85 25.98 -15.12 -2.73
N ASP A 86 25.12 -16.07 -3.03
CA ASP A 86 24.78 -16.55 -4.37
C ASP A 86 23.49 -15.92 -4.94
N GLU A 87 22.84 -15.03 -4.17
CA GLU A 87 21.63 -14.35 -4.61
C GLU A 87 21.94 -13.04 -5.34
N ASP A 88 21.16 -12.73 -6.41
CA ASP A 88 21.24 -11.48 -7.15
C ASP A 88 20.51 -10.37 -6.39
N ILE A 89 21.28 -9.52 -5.71
CA ILE A 89 20.77 -8.40 -4.91
C ILE A 89 20.08 -7.34 -5.78
N ALA A 90 20.62 -7.08 -6.98
CA ALA A 90 20.07 -6.06 -7.87
C ALA A 90 18.69 -6.49 -8.41
N LEU A 91 18.59 -7.74 -8.84
CA LEU A 91 17.31 -8.31 -9.31
C LEU A 91 16.28 -8.36 -8.19
N SER A 92 16.66 -8.80 -7.00
CA SER A 92 15.76 -8.90 -5.84
C SER A 92 15.26 -7.52 -5.40
N GLY A 93 16.16 -6.53 -5.33
CA GLY A 93 15.81 -5.15 -4.97
C GLY A 93 14.90 -4.49 -5.99
N LEU A 94 15.21 -4.60 -7.27
CA LEU A 94 14.40 -4.03 -8.35
C LEU A 94 13.01 -4.68 -8.43
N THR A 95 12.94 -6.01 -8.28
CA THR A 95 11.67 -6.73 -8.27
C THR A 95 10.81 -6.30 -7.10
N SER A 96 11.39 -6.19 -5.90
CA SER A 96 10.66 -5.74 -4.70
C SER A 96 10.13 -4.32 -4.86
N ALA A 97 10.95 -3.38 -5.34
CA ALA A 97 10.54 -2.00 -5.59
C ALA A 97 9.43 -1.92 -6.64
N THR A 98 9.57 -2.62 -7.76
CA THR A 98 8.57 -2.62 -8.84
C THR A 98 7.23 -3.19 -8.37
N LEU A 99 7.23 -4.32 -7.65
CA LEU A 99 6.02 -4.91 -7.10
C LEU A 99 5.35 -3.99 -6.07
N ASN A 100 6.14 -3.32 -5.23
CA ASN A 100 5.62 -2.35 -4.28
C ASN A 100 4.85 -1.22 -4.98
N GLU A 101 5.45 -0.61 -6.01
CA GLU A 101 4.82 0.45 -6.79
C GLU A 101 3.54 -0.02 -7.52
N ILE A 102 3.55 -1.22 -8.08
CA ILE A 102 2.36 -1.79 -8.72
C ILE A 102 1.23 -1.94 -7.71
N ILE A 103 1.50 -2.48 -6.52
CA ILE A 103 0.48 -2.69 -5.49
C ILE A 103 -0.05 -1.36 -4.96
N GLU A 104 0.83 -0.42 -4.64
CA GLU A 104 0.47 0.85 -4.04
C GLU A 104 -0.18 1.80 -5.04
N VAL A 105 0.47 2.07 -6.15
CA VAL A 105 0.04 3.09 -7.10
C VAL A 105 -1.03 2.54 -8.05
N VAL A 106 -0.79 1.37 -8.67
CA VAL A 106 -1.73 0.84 -9.66
C VAL A 106 -2.98 0.29 -8.96
N PHE A 107 -2.85 -0.59 -7.98
CA PHE A 107 -4.03 -1.15 -7.32
C PHE A 107 -4.61 -0.21 -6.27
N GLY A 108 -3.82 0.25 -5.30
CA GLY A 108 -4.28 1.12 -4.23
C GLY A 108 -4.83 2.44 -4.76
N GLY A 109 -4.11 3.11 -5.66
CA GLY A 109 -4.56 4.32 -6.33
C GLY A 109 -5.85 4.12 -7.13
N SER A 110 -5.96 2.99 -7.85
CA SER A 110 -7.15 2.65 -8.65
C SER A 110 -8.36 2.17 -7.82
N ILE A 111 -8.19 1.92 -6.53
CA ILE A 111 -9.32 1.71 -5.60
C ILE A 111 -9.77 3.04 -5.02
N VAL A 112 -8.86 3.77 -4.39
CA VAL A 112 -9.20 4.92 -3.55
C VAL A 112 -9.67 6.12 -4.37
N ILE A 113 -8.91 6.52 -5.39
CA ILE A 113 -9.20 7.74 -6.15
C ILE A 113 -10.47 7.59 -7.01
N PRO A 114 -10.63 6.50 -7.79
CA PRO A 114 -11.86 6.29 -8.55
C PRO A 114 -13.12 6.18 -7.67
N ALA A 115 -13.03 5.49 -6.52
CA ALA A 115 -14.14 5.41 -5.59
C ALA A 115 -14.53 6.80 -5.04
N ALA A 116 -13.56 7.59 -4.59
CA ALA A 116 -13.80 8.93 -4.08
C ALA A 116 -14.39 9.86 -5.15
N VAL A 117 -13.86 9.81 -6.39
CA VAL A 117 -14.39 10.63 -7.50
C VAL A 117 -15.81 10.22 -7.87
N ALA A 118 -16.13 8.93 -7.89
CA ALA A 118 -17.47 8.45 -8.20
C ALA A 118 -18.52 8.98 -7.22
N PHE A 119 -18.20 9.05 -5.92
CA PHE A 119 -19.15 9.48 -4.88
C PHE A 119 -19.17 10.99 -4.62
N LEU A 120 -18.02 11.64 -4.70
CA LEU A 120 -17.85 13.02 -4.23
C LEU A 120 -17.39 13.99 -5.35
N GLY A 121 -17.21 13.47 -6.56
CA GLY A 121 -16.59 14.23 -7.64
C GLY A 121 -15.10 14.51 -7.38
N ILE A 122 -14.45 15.18 -8.34
CA ILE A 122 -13.00 15.47 -8.27
C ILE A 122 -12.65 16.33 -7.05
N SER A 123 -13.44 17.36 -6.76
CA SER A 123 -13.20 18.26 -5.63
C SER A 123 -13.25 17.54 -4.29
N GLY A 124 -14.24 16.64 -4.11
CA GLY A 124 -14.35 15.82 -2.91
C GLY A 124 -13.20 14.81 -2.77
N ALA A 125 -12.77 14.20 -3.88
CA ALA A 125 -11.63 13.30 -3.88
C ALA A 125 -10.32 14.00 -3.45
N VAL A 126 -10.10 15.24 -3.89
CA VAL A 126 -8.95 16.06 -3.45
C VAL A 126 -9.03 16.37 -1.96
N LEU A 127 -10.21 16.67 -1.41
CA LEU A 127 -10.38 16.88 0.03
C LEU A 127 -10.04 15.62 0.84
N ILE A 128 -10.52 14.44 0.39
CA ILE A 128 -10.17 13.15 1.00
C ILE A 128 -8.67 12.91 0.93
N ALA A 129 -8.03 13.11 -0.21
CA ALA A 129 -6.61 12.92 -0.38
C ALA A 129 -5.77 13.77 0.62
N ASN A 130 -6.23 14.98 0.91
CA ASN A 130 -5.58 15.87 1.88
C ASN A 130 -5.87 15.52 3.35
N SER A 131 -6.81 14.63 3.63
CA SER A 131 -7.16 14.25 5.01
C SER A 131 -6.19 13.26 5.66
N GLY A 132 -5.25 12.73 4.90
CA GLY A 132 -4.23 11.78 5.33
C GLY A 132 -4.67 10.32 5.28
N ALA A 133 -3.69 9.44 5.23
CA ALA A 133 -3.89 8.00 4.99
C ALA A 133 -4.83 7.32 5.99
N PHE A 134 -4.74 7.70 7.29
CA PHE A 134 -5.63 7.14 8.32
C PHE A 134 -7.10 7.48 8.05
N SER A 135 -7.38 8.75 7.76
CA SER A 135 -8.74 9.19 7.44
C SER A 135 -9.27 8.52 6.17
N ILE A 136 -8.43 8.37 5.15
CA ILE A 136 -8.79 7.65 3.93
C ILE A 136 -9.17 6.20 4.24
N GLY A 137 -8.29 5.48 4.92
CA GLY A 137 -8.43 4.04 5.15
C GLY A 137 -9.57 3.67 6.11
N PHE A 138 -9.78 4.44 7.17
CA PHE A 138 -10.67 4.07 8.27
C PHE A 138 -11.98 4.86 8.35
N ILE A 139 -12.09 5.97 7.62
CA ILE A 139 -13.30 6.81 7.63
C ILE A 139 -13.89 6.89 6.23
N SER A 140 -13.12 7.40 5.25
CA SER A 140 -13.67 7.73 3.94
C SER A 140 -14.01 6.49 3.11
N MET A 141 -13.10 5.54 3.00
CA MET A 141 -13.34 4.33 2.19
C MET A 141 -14.46 3.45 2.74
N PRO A 142 -14.55 3.17 4.05
CA PRO A 142 -15.71 2.47 4.61
C PRO A 142 -17.02 3.18 4.36
N ALA A 143 -17.09 4.51 4.50
CA ALA A 143 -18.30 5.28 4.23
C ALA A 143 -18.72 5.20 2.75
N ILE A 144 -17.76 5.20 1.82
CA ILE A 144 -18.02 5.02 0.38
C ILE A 144 -18.56 3.60 0.12
N PHE A 145 -17.94 2.57 0.68
CA PHE A 145 -18.37 1.20 0.47
C PHE A 145 -19.75 0.92 1.09
N ASP A 146 -20.07 1.50 2.23
CA ASP A 146 -21.39 1.36 2.88
C ASP A 146 -22.54 1.84 1.97
N GLY A 147 -22.31 2.83 1.14
CA GLY A 147 -23.25 3.32 0.13
C GLY A 147 -23.40 2.43 -1.12
N LEU A 148 -22.69 1.31 -1.22
CA LEU A 148 -22.67 0.43 -2.39
C LEU A 148 -23.48 -0.86 -2.18
N PRO A 149 -23.94 -1.51 -3.28
CA PRO A 149 -24.42 -2.88 -3.20
C PRO A 149 -23.36 -3.78 -2.58
N TYR A 150 -23.79 -4.63 -1.62
CA TYR A 150 -22.89 -5.50 -0.85
C TYR A 150 -21.83 -4.75 0.00
N GLY A 151 -22.11 -3.51 0.42
CA GLY A 151 -21.20 -2.65 1.17
C GLY A 151 -20.56 -3.32 2.38
N ASN A 152 -21.30 -4.09 3.16
CA ASN A 152 -20.77 -4.86 4.30
C ASN A 152 -19.65 -5.84 3.89
N ILE A 153 -19.79 -6.50 2.73
CA ILE A 153 -18.77 -7.43 2.21
C ILE A 153 -17.55 -6.65 1.73
N LEU A 154 -17.77 -5.53 1.04
CA LEU A 154 -16.68 -4.65 0.58
C LEU A 154 -15.90 -4.06 1.75
N CYS A 155 -16.59 -3.58 2.80
CA CYS A 155 -15.95 -3.11 4.03
C CYS A 155 -15.15 -4.23 4.71
N PHE A 156 -15.70 -5.44 4.79
CA PHE A 156 -14.97 -6.58 5.35
C PHE A 156 -13.69 -6.88 4.55
N ILE A 157 -13.78 -6.96 3.22
CA ILE A 157 -12.62 -7.18 2.34
C ILE A 157 -11.58 -6.07 2.52
N TRP A 158 -12.03 -4.81 2.57
CA TRP A 158 -11.17 -3.64 2.77
C TRP A 158 -10.42 -3.70 4.10
N PHE A 159 -11.12 -3.89 5.22
CA PHE A 159 -10.47 -3.96 6.53
C PHE A 159 -9.59 -5.19 6.69
N PHE A 160 -9.98 -6.32 6.11
CA PHE A 160 -9.15 -7.51 6.12
C PHE A 160 -7.87 -7.32 5.30
N LEU A 161 -7.94 -6.63 4.15
CA LEU A 161 -6.78 -6.22 3.37
C LEU A 161 -5.85 -5.32 4.17
N LEU A 162 -6.38 -4.27 4.82
CA LEU A 162 -5.60 -3.39 5.68
C LEU A 162 -4.96 -4.14 6.85
N PHE A 163 -5.67 -5.09 7.44
CA PHE A 163 -5.16 -5.91 8.54
C PHE A 163 -3.99 -6.79 8.09
N VAL A 164 -4.12 -7.49 6.96
CA VAL A 164 -3.03 -8.31 6.41
C VAL A 164 -1.82 -7.45 6.04
N ALA A 165 -2.03 -6.32 5.38
CA ALA A 165 -0.98 -5.37 5.03
C ALA A 165 -0.30 -4.79 6.30
N GLY A 166 -1.10 -4.46 7.33
CA GLY A 166 -0.59 -3.96 8.60
C GLY A 166 0.29 -4.96 9.34
N ILE A 167 -0.10 -6.24 9.40
CA ILE A 167 0.70 -7.29 10.03
C ILE A 167 2.01 -7.50 9.29
N THR A 168 1.99 -7.61 7.96
CA THR A 168 3.21 -7.82 7.16
C THR A 168 4.19 -6.66 7.34
N SER A 169 3.71 -5.42 7.33
CA SER A 169 4.52 -4.23 7.56
C SER A 169 5.07 -4.16 8.99
N SER A 170 4.26 -4.50 9.99
CA SER A 170 4.68 -4.52 11.40
C SER A 170 5.80 -5.52 11.65
N ILE A 171 5.73 -6.70 11.04
CA ILE A 171 6.81 -7.70 11.10
C ILE A 171 8.10 -7.14 10.50
N GLY A 172 8.00 -6.41 9.37
CA GLY A 172 9.15 -5.78 8.72
C GLY A 172 9.83 -4.73 9.59
N ILE A 173 9.03 -3.83 10.18
CA ILE A 173 9.53 -2.71 10.98
C ILE A 173 10.17 -3.17 12.31
N ILE A 174 9.68 -4.24 12.92
CA ILE A 174 10.22 -4.76 14.19
C ILE A 174 11.52 -5.56 14.02
N GLN A 175 11.82 -6.02 12.81
CA GLN A 175 12.95 -6.89 12.55
C GLN A 175 14.32 -6.27 12.89
N PRO A 176 14.61 -4.98 12.60
CA PRO A 176 15.86 -4.35 13.03
C PRO A 176 16.05 -4.37 14.55
N ALA A 177 15.00 -4.12 15.32
CA ALA A 177 15.06 -4.17 16.78
C ALA A 177 15.36 -5.60 17.27
N ILE A 178 14.69 -6.61 16.70
CA ILE A 178 14.95 -8.01 17.04
C ILE A 178 16.39 -8.39 16.73
N THR A 179 16.92 -7.98 15.59
CA THR A 179 18.30 -8.26 15.19
C THR A 179 19.28 -7.59 16.16
N PHE A 180 19.07 -6.34 16.51
CA PHE A 180 19.87 -5.62 17.49
C PHE A 180 19.91 -6.34 18.85
N PHE A 181 18.76 -6.73 19.39
CA PHE A 181 18.72 -7.45 20.69
C PHE A 181 19.42 -8.82 20.63
N ASN A 182 19.35 -9.52 19.50
CA ASN A 182 20.03 -10.79 19.35
C ASN A 182 21.55 -10.64 19.25
N GLU A 183 22.05 -9.67 18.48
CA GLU A 183 23.47 -9.53 18.15
C GLU A 183 24.23 -8.76 19.21
N GLU A 184 23.68 -7.64 19.72
CA GLU A 184 24.38 -6.79 20.67
C GLU A 184 24.16 -7.22 22.13
N LEU A 185 22.96 -7.70 22.46
CA LEU A 185 22.63 -8.05 23.85
C LEU A 185 22.61 -9.58 24.09
N ASN A 186 22.96 -10.39 23.09
CA ASN A 186 23.00 -11.85 23.18
C ASN A 186 21.69 -12.49 23.67
N PHE A 187 20.54 -11.86 23.43
CA PHE A 187 19.25 -12.47 23.73
C PHE A 187 18.98 -13.59 22.73
N SER A 188 18.78 -14.81 23.22
CA SER A 188 18.39 -15.93 22.37
C SER A 188 16.96 -15.78 21.89
N ARG A 189 16.71 -16.01 20.61
CA ARG A 189 15.33 -16.14 20.11
C ARG A 189 14.68 -17.33 20.82
N ILE A 190 13.57 -17.07 21.50
CA ILE A 190 12.73 -18.15 22.03
C ILE A 190 12.20 -18.93 20.81
N LYS A 191 12.48 -20.23 20.81
CA LYS A 191 12.06 -21.14 19.74
C LYS A 191 10.55 -21.35 19.74
#